data_32c255ad247b858d67f66ae691c354c4
#
_entry.id   32c255ad247b858d67f66ae691c354c4
#
_cell.length_a   1.000
_cell.length_b   1.000
_cell.length_c   1.000
_cell.angle_alpha   90.00
_cell.angle_beta   90.00
_cell.angle_gamma   90.00
#
_symmetry.space_group_name_H-M   'P 1'
#
loop_
_entity.id
_entity.type
_entity.pdbx_description
1 polymer ?
#
loop_
_entity_poly.entity_id
_entity_poly.type
_entity_poly.pdbx_seq_one_letter_code
_entity_poly.pdbx_strand_id
1 'polypeptide(L)'
;MSAPEKASALVLRVIDFSETSAVVTLFTREFGKISGMAKGARRPKGPFEHALDLLAQCRIVFLRKSPGALDLLTEAKLERWFRPRGHDLASLYAGYYVAELLVELTHDYDPHAELFDAAVQTLAELMRGGPADAVVLRFELWALRVLGHLPSFAVCAECGTSISWSGRVSFGMLAGGVLC
;
A
#
# COMPACT_ATOMS: atom_id res chain seq x y z
N MET A 1 7.05 25.79 -13.88
CA MET A 1 6.58 24.41 -14.18
C MET A 1 7.49 23.49 -13.39
N SER A 2 6.94 22.61 -12.55
CA SER A 2 7.78 21.64 -11.79
C SER A 2 8.46 20.66 -12.76
N ALA A 3 9.69 20.25 -12.43
CA ALA A 3 10.37 19.20 -13.19
C ALA A 3 9.58 17.88 -13.07
N PRO A 4 9.62 17.00 -14.09
CA PRO A 4 9.00 15.68 -14.00
C PRO A 4 9.71 14.81 -12.97
N GLU A 5 8.94 14.20 -12.08
CA GLU A 5 9.42 13.28 -11.06
C GLU A 5 9.15 11.84 -11.49
N LYS A 6 10.00 10.91 -11.05
CA LYS A 6 9.89 9.47 -11.36
C LYS A 6 9.81 8.69 -10.07
N ALA A 7 8.90 7.68 -10.05
CA ALA A 7 8.75 6.82 -8.88
C ALA A 7 8.37 5.38 -9.27
N SER A 8 8.68 4.46 -8.35
CA SER A 8 8.09 3.12 -8.32
C SER A 8 6.77 3.20 -7.56
N ALA A 9 5.71 2.66 -8.12
CA ALA A 9 4.36 2.83 -7.59
C ALA A 9 3.56 1.51 -7.56
N LEU A 10 2.67 1.40 -6.56
CA LEU A 10 1.54 0.47 -6.53
C LEU A 10 0.25 1.27 -6.76
N VAL A 11 -0.61 0.78 -7.63
CA VAL A 11 -1.92 1.38 -7.89
C VAL A 11 -2.88 0.95 -6.78
N LEU A 12 -3.34 1.91 -5.96
CA LEU A 12 -4.25 1.64 -4.84
C LEU A 12 -5.72 1.89 -5.20
N ARG A 13 -5.98 2.85 -6.08
CA ARG A 13 -7.35 3.18 -6.50
C ARG A 13 -7.34 3.79 -7.89
N VAL A 14 -8.36 3.47 -8.69
CA VAL A 14 -8.60 4.07 -10.00
C VAL A 14 -10.06 4.48 -10.07
N ILE A 15 -10.32 5.75 -10.36
CA ILE A 15 -11.67 6.30 -10.47
C ILE A 15 -11.80 6.94 -11.85
N ASP A 16 -12.76 6.52 -12.64
CA ASP A 16 -13.06 7.13 -13.93
C ASP A 16 -13.52 8.58 -13.74
N PHE A 17 -12.84 9.51 -14.38
CA PHE A 17 -13.15 10.94 -14.29
C PHE A 17 -13.90 11.47 -15.53
N SER A 18 -13.52 10.96 -16.71
CA SER A 18 -14.16 11.29 -17.98
C SER A 18 -14.06 10.11 -18.94
N GLU A 19 -14.55 10.25 -20.16
CA GLU A 19 -14.47 9.19 -21.19
C GLU A 19 -13.05 8.63 -21.39
N THR A 20 -12.03 9.47 -21.23
CA THR A 20 -10.63 9.09 -21.49
C THR A 20 -9.69 9.25 -20.30
N SER A 21 -10.10 9.88 -19.21
CA SER A 21 -9.22 10.24 -18.08
C SER A 21 -9.66 9.52 -16.81
N ALA A 22 -8.70 9.26 -15.93
CA ALA A 22 -8.94 8.68 -14.60
C ALA A 22 -8.19 9.47 -13.52
N VAL A 23 -8.74 9.48 -12.31
CA VAL A 23 -8.03 9.86 -11.08
C VAL A 23 -7.49 8.59 -10.46
N VAL A 24 -6.20 8.60 -10.15
CA VAL A 24 -5.51 7.44 -9.57
C VAL A 24 -4.90 7.80 -8.24
N THR A 25 -5.02 6.90 -7.26
CA THR A 25 -4.29 6.95 -6.00
C THR A 25 -3.19 5.90 -6.07
N LEU A 26 -1.96 6.34 -5.83
CA LEU A 26 -0.76 5.53 -5.95
C LEU A 26 0.00 5.57 -4.63
N PHE A 27 0.54 4.44 -4.19
CA PHE A 27 1.53 4.41 -3.13
C PHE A 27 2.91 4.28 -3.79
N THR A 28 3.75 5.27 -3.58
CA THR A 28 5.07 5.34 -4.22
C THR A 28 6.16 5.09 -3.19
N ARG A 29 7.26 4.49 -3.64
CA ARG A 29 8.42 4.21 -2.80
C ARG A 29 9.13 5.50 -2.37
N GLU A 30 9.21 6.49 -3.28
CA GLU A 30 10.00 7.71 -3.13
C GLU A 30 9.23 8.87 -2.51
N PHE A 31 7.90 8.92 -2.71
CA PHE A 31 7.08 10.08 -2.34
C PHE A 31 5.90 9.73 -1.43
N GLY A 32 5.74 8.46 -1.01
CA GLY A 32 4.57 8.03 -0.26
C GLY A 32 3.30 7.99 -1.12
N LYS A 33 2.15 8.25 -0.49
CA LYS A 33 0.86 8.26 -1.19
C LYS A 33 0.71 9.53 -2.02
N ILE A 34 0.31 9.39 -3.28
CA ILE A 34 0.02 10.51 -4.18
C ILE A 34 -1.31 10.28 -4.91
N SER A 35 -1.99 11.35 -5.24
CA SER A 35 -3.20 11.34 -6.06
C SER A 35 -2.96 12.13 -7.34
N GLY A 36 -3.21 11.51 -8.49
CA GLY A 36 -2.90 12.09 -9.78
C GLY A 36 -4.02 11.94 -10.81
N MET A 37 -4.09 12.91 -11.73
CA MET A 37 -4.91 12.86 -12.92
C MET A 37 -4.14 12.21 -14.05
N ALA A 38 -4.60 11.08 -14.54
CA ALA A 38 -4.08 10.37 -15.71
C ALA A 38 -4.93 10.71 -16.94
N LYS A 39 -4.51 11.72 -17.71
CA LYS A 39 -5.21 12.15 -18.92
C LYS A 39 -4.97 11.16 -20.04
N GLY A 40 -6.05 10.63 -20.64
CA GLY A 40 -5.97 9.63 -21.69
C GLY A 40 -5.67 8.20 -21.19
N ALA A 41 -5.84 7.93 -19.89
CA ALA A 41 -5.61 6.64 -19.25
C ALA A 41 -6.39 5.48 -19.92
N ARG A 42 -7.57 5.78 -20.48
CA ARG A 42 -8.48 4.80 -21.10
C ARG A 42 -8.31 4.69 -22.62
N ARG A 43 -7.34 5.37 -23.21
CA ARG A 43 -7.06 5.25 -24.64
C ARG A 43 -6.32 3.95 -24.94
N PRO A 44 -6.71 3.18 -25.98
CA PRO A 44 -6.11 1.87 -26.28
C PRO A 44 -4.60 1.91 -26.58
N LYS A 45 -4.09 3.05 -27.03
CA LYS A 45 -2.65 3.28 -27.28
C LYS A 45 -2.29 4.59 -26.60
N GLY A 46 -1.86 4.53 -25.37
CA GLY A 46 -1.56 5.70 -24.56
C GLY A 46 -0.35 5.48 -23.66
N PRO A 47 0.11 6.52 -22.97
CA PRO A 47 1.26 6.45 -22.07
C PRO A 47 1.01 5.63 -20.81
N PHE A 48 -0.20 5.05 -20.66
CA PHE A 48 -0.63 4.28 -19.48
C PHE A 48 -1.03 2.84 -19.83
N GLU A 49 -0.68 2.35 -21.02
CA GLU A 49 -1.13 1.05 -21.54
C GLU A 49 -1.07 -0.05 -20.47
N HIS A 50 -2.25 -0.49 -20.01
CA HIS A 50 -2.46 -1.55 -19.00
C HIS A 50 -1.72 -1.39 -17.65
N ALA A 51 -1.11 -0.23 -17.37
CA ALA A 51 -0.36 -0.02 -16.14
C ALA A 51 -1.23 0.44 -14.96
N LEU A 52 -2.40 1.01 -15.24
CA LEU A 52 -3.31 1.54 -14.22
C LEU A 52 -4.42 0.54 -13.90
N ASP A 53 -4.03 -0.62 -13.42
CA ASP A 53 -4.94 -1.62 -12.84
C ASP A 53 -4.69 -1.73 -11.33
N LEU A 54 -5.72 -2.10 -10.56
CA LEU A 54 -5.62 -2.18 -9.10
C LEU A 54 -4.49 -3.14 -8.69
N LEU A 55 -3.63 -2.70 -7.77
CA LEU A 55 -2.43 -3.41 -7.29
C LEU A 55 -1.37 -3.69 -8.37
N ALA A 56 -1.47 -3.08 -9.55
CA ALA A 56 -0.38 -3.13 -10.51
C ALA A 56 0.83 -2.39 -9.94
N GLN A 57 2.00 -3.01 -10.04
CA GLN A 57 3.29 -2.35 -9.81
C GLN A 57 3.74 -1.72 -11.11
N CYS A 58 4.05 -0.43 -11.08
CA CYS A 58 4.46 0.32 -12.25
C CYS A 58 5.54 1.36 -11.94
N ARG A 59 6.27 1.77 -12.97
CA ARG A 59 7.08 2.99 -12.95
C ARG A 59 6.29 4.14 -13.51
N ILE A 60 6.26 5.24 -12.78
CA ILE A 60 5.50 6.42 -13.16
C ILE A 60 6.38 7.63 -13.40
N VAL A 61 5.86 8.54 -14.23
CA VAL A 61 6.37 9.90 -14.37
C VAL A 61 5.20 10.84 -14.11
N PHE A 62 5.42 11.84 -13.26
CA PHE A 62 4.38 12.80 -12.91
C PHE A 62 4.93 14.22 -12.70
N LEU A 63 4.06 15.20 -12.82
CA LEU A 63 4.33 16.60 -12.51
C LEU A 63 3.59 16.96 -11.23
N ARG A 64 4.36 17.28 -10.20
CA ARG A 64 3.79 17.70 -8.90
C ARG A 64 3.07 19.03 -9.04
N LYS A 65 1.91 19.13 -8.42
CA LYS A 65 1.08 20.33 -8.36
C LYS A 65 1.16 20.96 -6.96
N SER A 66 0.44 22.06 -6.80
CA SER A 66 0.31 22.73 -5.49
C SER A 66 -0.33 21.80 -4.46
N PRO A 67 -0.02 21.93 -3.16
CA PRO A 67 -0.67 21.16 -2.12
C PRO A 67 -2.20 21.18 -2.23
N GLY A 68 -2.83 20.01 -2.12
CA GLY A 68 -4.27 19.84 -2.26
C GLY A 68 -4.80 19.72 -3.69
N ALA A 69 -3.96 19.88 -4.72
CA ALA A 69 -4.34 19.65 -6.11
C ALA A 69 -3.86 18.26 -6.58
N LEU A 70 -4.61 17.65 -7.50
CA LEU A 70 -4.18 16.40 -8.14
C LEU A 70 -2.93 16.63 -8.97
N ASP A 71 -1.93 15.78 -8.81
CA ASP A 71 -0.75 15.75 -9.68
C ASP A 71 -1.13 15.41 -11.11
N LEU A 72 -0.26 15.72 -12.04
CA LEU A 72 -0.47 15.31 -13.44
C LEU A 72 0.43 14.09 -13.72
N LEU A 73 -0.19 12.91 -13.79
CA LEU A 73 0.48 11.71 -14.23
C LEU A 73 0.67 11.78 -15.76
N THR A 74 1.91 11.67 -16.22
CA THR A 74 2.26 11.76 -17.64
C THR A 74 2.56 10.41 -18.26
N GLU A 75 3.10 9.47 -17.50
CA GLU A 75 3.45 8.13 -17.95
C GLU A 75 3.27 7.12 -16.81
N ALA A 76 2.86 5.90 -17.15
CA ALA A 76 2.99 4.74 -16.28
C ALA A 76 3.39 3.53 -17.12
N LYS A 77 4.47 2.88 -16.74
CA LYS A 77 4.97 1.65 -17.35
C LYS A 77 4.76 0.48 -16.40
N LEU A 78 3.98 -0.49 -16.83
CA LEU A 78 3.71 -1.70 -16.06
C LEU A 78 5.02 -2.50 -15.83
N GLU A 79 5.25 -2.90 -14.58
CA GLU A 79 6.30 -3.84 -14.19
C GLU A 79 5.71 -5.21 -13.84
N ARG A 80 4.59 -5.23 -13.12
CA ARG A 80 3.93 -6.46 -12.67
C ARG A 80 2.46 -6.25 -12.39
N TRP A 81 1.61 -7.16 -12.85
CA TRP A 81 0.22 -7.25 -12.39
C TRP A 81 0.12 -8.07 -11.10
N PHE A 82 -0.85 -7.71 -10.28
CA PHE A 82 -1.30 -8.57 -9.19
C PHE A 82 -2.37 -9.53 -9.72
N ARG A 83 -2.00 -10.79 -9.92
CA ARG A 83 -2.88 -11.84 -10.43
C ARG A 83 -2.61 -13.13 -9.68
N PRO A 84 -3.35 -13.42 -8.59
CA PRO A 84 -3.27 -14.69 -7.87
C PRO A 84 -3.56 -15.87 -8.80
N ARG A 85 -2.97 -17.01 -8.52
CA ARG A 85 -3.09 -18.21 -9.37
C ARG A 85 -4.50 -18.79 -9.29
N GLY A 86 -5.03 -19.24 -10.43
CA GLY A 86 -6.32 -19.91 -10.52
C GLY A 86 -7.48 -19.00 -10.08
N HIS A 87 -8.40 -19.55 -9.30
CA HIS A 87 -9.56 -18.84 -8.72
C HIS A 87 -9.39 -18.59 -7.22
N ASP A 88 -8.16 -18.28 -6.78
CA ASP A 88 -7.86 -18.00 -5.36
C ASP A 88 -8.41 -16.64 -4.94
N LEU A 89 -9.67 -16.65 -4.53
CA LEU A 89 -10.37 -15.47 -4.03
C LEU A 89 -9.79 -14.97 -2.70
N ALA A 90 -9.25 -15.88 -1.85
CA ALA A 90 -8.67 -15.48 -0.59
C ALA A 90 -7.44 -14.59 -0.82
N SER A 91 -6.53 -15.00 -1.69
CA SER A 91 -5.37 -14.17 -2.08
C SER A 91 -5.78 -12.88 -2.79
N LEU A 92 -6.85 -12.91 -3.61
CA LEU A 92 -7.35 -11.70 -4.28
C LEU A 92 -7.87 -10.67 -3.27
N TYR A 93 -8.74 -11.08 -2.35
CA TYR A 93 -9.27 -10.19 -1.32
C TYR A 93 -8.20 -9.74 -0.32
N ALA A 94 -7.23 -10.61 0.01
CA ALA A 94 -6.07 -10.24 0.81
C ALA A 94 -5.26 -9.10 0.16
N GLY A 95 -5.06 -9.15 -1.15
CA GLY A 95 -4.42 -8.06 -1.89
C GLY A 95 -5.22 -6.75 -1.82
N TYR A 96 -6.55 -6.80 -2.00
CA TYR A 96 -7.42 -5.62 -1.87
C TYR A 96 -7.38 -5.03 -0.46
N TYR A 97 -7.34 -5.88 0.55
CA TYR A 97 -7.19 -5.46 1.94
C TYR A 97 -5.83 -4.75 2.17
N VAL A 98 -4.74 -5.27 1.61
CA VAL A 98 -3.42 -4.58 1.66
C VAL A 98 -3.50 -3.19 1.02
N ALA A 99 -4.20 -3.04 -0.12
CA ALA A 99 -4.39 -1.73 -0.74
C ALA A 99 -5.15 -0.77 0.17
N GLU A 100 -6.23 -1.24 0.81
CA GLU A 100 -7.03 -0.43 1.73
C GLU A 100 -6.22 -0.01 2.96
N LEU A 101 -5.44 -0.91 3.55
CA LEU A 101 -4.53 -0.58 4.65
C LEU A 101 -3.53 0.52 4.26
N LEU A 102 -2.95 0.45 3.07
CA LEU A 102 -2.04 1.50 2.58
C LEU A 102 -2.75 2.84 2.40
N VAL A 103 -4.01 2.83 1.93
CA VAL A 103 -4.81 4.06 1.79
C VAL A 103 -5.08 4.69 3.15
N GLU A 104 -5.50 3.89 4.14
CA GLU A 104 -5.96 4.38 5.44
C GLU A 104 -4.81 4.73 6.40
N LEU A 105 -3.71 3.96 6.36
CA LEU A 105 -2.61 4.11 7.32
C LEU A 105 -1.53 5.11 6.90
N THR A 106 -1.53 5.58 5.64
CA THR A 106 -0.48 6.49 5.15
C THR A 106 -1.03 7.86 4.79
N HIS A 107 -0.19 8.88 4.91
CA HIS A 107 -0.52 10.25 4.53
C HIS A 107 0.04 10.60 3.14
N ASP A 108 -0.56 11.63 2.53
CA ASP A 108 -0.10 12.10 1.23
C ASP A 108 1.30 12.71 1.35
N TYR A 109 2.18 12.34 0.42
CA TYR A 109 3.57 12.80 0.36
C TYR A 109 4.41 12.46 1.62
N ASP A 110 4.06 11.40 2.33
CA ASP A 110 4.81 10.87 3.46
C ASP A 110 5.47 9.52 3.03
N PRO A 111 6.76 9.53 2.65
CA PRO A 111 7.41 8.36 2.08
C PRO A 111 7.78 7.32 3.14
N HIS A 112 7.32 6.10 2.93
CA HIS A 112 7.66 4.91 3.72
C HIS A 112 8.18 3.81 2.78
N ALA A 113 9.46 3.91 2.37
CA ALA A 113 10.06 2.98 1.42
C ALA A 113 10.03 1.52 1.91
N GLU A 114 10.24 1.28 3.21
CA GLU A 114 10.17 -0.06 3.81
C GLU A 114 8.75 -0.64 3.74
N LEU A 115 7.72 0.19 3.93
CA LEU A 115 6.32 -0.24 3.83
C LEU A 115 5.95 -0.56 2.38
N PHE A 116 6.46 0.23 1.42
CA PHE A 116 6.30 -0.07 -0.01
C PHE A 116 6.93 -1.42 -0.37
N ASP A 117 8.17 -1.66 0.04
CA ASP A 117 8.88 -2.90 -0.24
C ASP A 117 8.16 -4.10 0.41
N ALA A 118 7.66 -3.95 1.65
CA ALA A 118 6.86 -4.98 2.32
C ALA A 118 5.55 -5.27 1.59
N ALA A 119 4.83 -4.25 1.11
CA ALA A 119 3.62 -4.44 0.32
C ALA A 119 3.89 -5.20 -0.98
N VAL A 120 4.93 -4.84 -1.72
CA VAL A 120 5.34 -5.54 -2.95
C VAL A 120 5.67 -7.01 -2.67
N GLN A 121 6.39 -7.31 -1.59
CA GLN A 121 6.71 -8.68 -1.17
C GLN A 121 5.46 -9.47 -0.79
N THR A 122 4.55 -8.86 -0.02
CA THR A 122 3.27 -9.45 0.38
C THR A 122 2.44 -9.84 -0.83
N LEU A 123 2.25 -8.93 -1.79
CA LEU A 123 1.53 -9.20 -3.02
C LEU A 123 2.20 -10.32 -3.85
N ALA A 124 3.53 -10.33 -3.91
CA ALA A 124 4.27 -11.38 -4.61
C ALA A 124 4.10 -12.75 -3.93
N GLU A 125 3.98 -12.82 -2.61
CA GLU A 125 3.75 -14.07 -1.87
C GLU A 125 2.32 -14.58 -2.06
N LEU A 126 1.32 -13.70 -2.00
CA LEU A 126 -0.07 -14.02 -2.32
C LEU A 126 -0.21 -14.59 -3.75
N MET A 127 0.48 -14.00 -4.73
CA MET A 127 0.48 -14.52 -6.11
C MET A 127 1.09 -15.90 -6.24
N ARG A 128 2.00 -16.30 -5.33
CA ARG A 128 2.61 -17.64 -5.31
C ARG A 128 1.75 -18.70 -4.61
N GLY A 129 0.63 -18.28 -3.98
CA GLY A 129 -0.26 -19.17 -3.24
C GLY A 129 0.17 -19.36 -1.78
N GLY A 130 0.82 -18.36 -1.18
CA GLY A 130 1.07 -18.32 0.26
C GLY A 130 -0.24 -18.28 1.06
N PRO A 131 -0.26 -18.79 2.33
CA PRO A 131 -1.47 -18.77 3.16
C PRO A 131 -1.87 -17.31 3.44
N ALA A 132 -3.00 -16.89 2.85
CA ALA A 132 -3.41 -15.49 2.79
C ALA A 132 -3.53 -14.83 4.17
N ASP A 133 -4.08 -15.53 5.15
CA ASP A 133 -4.23 -15.09 6.54
C ASP A 133 -2.89 -14.80 7.23
N ALA A 134 -1.92 -15.71 7.13
CA ALA A 134 -0.60 -15.53 7.71
C ALA A 134 0.20 -14.44 6.98
N VAL A 135 0.06 -14.36 5.66
CA VAL A 135 0.74 -13.34 4.83
C VAL A 135 0.22 -11.94 5.19
N VAL A 136 -1.11 -11.78 5.33
CA VAL A 136 -1.75 -10.52 5.71
C VAL A 136 -1.35 -10.13 7.13
N LEU A 137 -1.46 -11.04 8.11
CA LEU A 137 -1.11 -10.75 9.50
C LEU A 137 0.35 -10.26 9.63
N ARG A 138 1.26 -10.88 8.89
CA ARG A 138 2.67 -10.44 8.88
C ARG A 138 2.80 -9.03 8.31
N PHE A 139 2.07 -8.70 7.25
CA PHE A 139 2.05 -7.35 6.67
C PHE A 139 1.48 -6.32 7.65
N GLU A 140 0.36 -6.63 8.32
CA GLU A 140 -0.24 -5.76 9.35
C GLU A 140 0.74 -5.43 10.48
N LEU A 141 1.37 -6.46 11.05
CA LEU A 141 2.36 -6.27 12.13
C LEU A 141 3.57 -5.45 11.66
N TRP A 142 4.02 -5.66 10.41
CA TRP A 142 5.09 -4.88 9.83
C TRP A 142 4.69 -3.43 9.58
N ALA A 143 3.50 -3.20 9.03
CA ALA A 143 2.95 -1.86 8.81
C ALA A 143 2.84 -1.09 10.13
N LEU A 144 2.26 -1.71 11.17
CA LEU A 144 2.17 -1.11 12.51
C LEU A 144 3.55 -0.77 13.08
N ARG A 145 4.55 -1.64 12.85
CA ARG A 145 5.92 -1.40 13.30
C ARG A 145 6.55 -0.20 12.60
N VAL A 146 6.47 -0.14 11.27
CA VAL A 146 7.08 0.93 10.46
C VAL A 146 6.43 2.28 10.77
N LEU A 147 5.12 2.27 11.03
CA LEU A 147 4.34 3.46 11.36
C LEU A 147 4.39 3.83 12.85
N GLY A 148 5.10 3.07 13.69
CA GLY A 148 5.26 3.35 15.11
C GLY A 148 4.04 3.01 15.99
N HIS A 149 3.13 2.19 15.48
CA HIS A 149 1.89 1.77 16.17
C HIS A 149 1.90 0.32 16.65
N LEU A 150 3.05 -0.38 16.54
CA LEU A 150 3.13 -1.78 16.98
C LEU A 150 2.91 -1.88 18.49
N PRO A 151 1.92 -2.65 18.96
CA PRO A 151 1.70 -2.86 20.38
C PRO A 151 2.91 -3.54 21.06
N SER A 152 3.08 -3.28 22.36
CA SER A 152 4.06 -4.02 23.16
C SER A 152 3.57 -5.45 23.42
N PHE A 153 4.34 -6.45 22.98
CA PHE A 153 4.04 -7.86 23.22
C PHE A 153 5.02 -8.53 24.17
N ALA A 154 6.20 -7.97 24.38
CA ALA A 154 7.26 -8.60 25.19
C ALA A 154 7.31 -8.11 26.63
N VAL A 155 6.88 -6.86 26.85
CA VAL A 155 6.88 -6.22 28.17
C VAL A 155 5.54 -5.59 28.47
N CYS A 156 5.19 -5.47 29.74
CA CYS A 156 3.98 -4.79 30.18
C CYS A 156 3.99 -3.34 29.69
N ALA A 157 2.93 -2.92 29.01
CA ALA A 157 2.82 -1.58 28.45
C ALA A 157 2.77 -0.46 29.51
N GLU A 158 2.40 -0.79 30.78
CA GLU A 158 2.33 0.19 31.88
C GLU A 158 3.63 0.25 32.70
N CYS A 159 4.18 -0.91 33.10
CA CYS A 159 5.31 -0.92 34.04
C CYS A 159 6.64 -1.41 33.47
N GLY A 160 6.66 -1.86 32.19
CA GLY A 160 7.88 -2.32 31.51
C GLY A 160 8.39 -3.70 31.94
N THR A 161 7.72 -4.39 32.89
CA THR A 161 8.13 -5.73 33.33
C THR A 161 7.95 -6.74 32.21
N SER A 162 8.92 -7.65 32.02
CA SER A 162 8.83 -8.74 31.04
C SER A 162 7.64 -9.64 31.30
N ILE A 163 6.89 -9.98 30.24
CA ILE A 163 5.72 -10.85 30.32
C ILE A 163 6.14 -12.29 30.04
N SER A 164 5.73 -13.21 30.91
CA SER A 164 5.82 -14.64 30.64
C SER A 164 4.54 -15.10 29.93
N TRP A 165 4.67 -15.69 28.76
CA TRP A 165 3.56 -16.18 27.94
C TRP A 165 3.04 -17.54 28.47
N SER A 166 2.70 -17.62 29.74
CA SER A 166 2.11 -18.78 30.38
C SER A 166 0.67 -18.50 30.76
N GLY A 167 -0.28 -19.18 30.11
CA GLY A 167 -1.69 -19.05 30.40
C GLY A 167 -2.38 -17.81 29.76
N ARG A 168 -3.28 -17.18 30.48
CA ARG A 168 -4.02 -15.99 30.04
C ARG A 168 -3.14 -14.74 30.19
N VAL A 169 -3.06 -13.95 29.12
CA VAL A 169 -2.39 -12.66 29.12
C VAL A 169 -3.45 -11.56 28.90
N SER A 170 -3.42 -10.52 29.72
CA SER A 170 -4.28 -9.35 29.56
C SER A 170 -3.70 -8.42 28.49
N PHE A 171 -4.57 -7.79 27.68
CA PHE A 171 -4.17 -6.80 26.68
C PHE A 171 -4.93 -5.50 26.95
N GLY A 172 -4.20 -4.40 27.16
CA GLY A 172 -4.73 -3.07 27.36
C GLY A 172 -4.80 -2.31 26.05
N MET A 173 -5.99 -2.12 25.50
CA MET A 173 -6.16 -1.36 24.24
C MET A 173 -5.66 0.08 24.39
N LEU A 174 -5.98 0.75 25.50
CA LEU A 174 -5.53 2.12 25.78
C LEU A 174 -4.04 2.18 26.17
N ALA A 175 -3.52 1.15 26.81
CA ALA A 175 -2.10 1.04 27.16
C ALA A 175 -1.24 0.69 25.94
N GLY A 176 -1.84 0.20 24.86
CA GLY A 176 -1.13 -0.16 23.63
C GLY A 176 -0.27 -1.43 23.76
N GLY A 177 -0.72 -2.43 24.52
CA GLY A 177 0.05 -3.67 24.65
C GLY A 177 -0.39 -4.60 25.77
N VAL A 178 0.43 -5.63 26.01
CA VAL A 178 0.20 -6.63 27.07
C VAL A 178 0.40 -6.03 28.46
N LEU A 179 -0.37 -6.53 29.43
CA LEU A 179 -0.35 -6.10 30.83
C LEU A 179 0.05 -7.27 31.75
N CYS A 180 0.80 -6.96 32.78
CA CYS A 180 1.14 -7.94 33.82
C CYS A 180 -0.03 -8.29 34.73
#